data_c16a63047defa530c42d00cc941f2e6d
#
_entry.id   c16a63047defa530c42d00cc941f2e6d
#
_cell.length_a   1.000
_cell.length_b   1.000
_cell.length_c   1.000
_cell.angle_alpha   90.00
_cell.angle_beta   90.00
_cell.angle_gamma   90.00
#
_symmetry.space_group_name_H-M   'P 1'
#
loop_
_entity.id
_entity.type
_entity.pdbx_description
1 polymer ?
#
loop_
_entity_poly.entity_id
_entity_poly.type
_entity_poly.pdbx_seq_one_letter_code
_entity_poly.pdbx_strand_id
1 'polypeptide(L)'
;MKQRLSKQLLQRYQQGKCSAEEIALVESWYNQLSRKNNEKDFPELDLAAEDRYFQQHIFGPELRAKSHQRAYLKVAASIVFFLMAGAALYFFSQPQQSPQPLPFSVGQFQADLLIGNEVVSLDEKKPFSPAYMAQGKGENLAVKTKKGQEFKMELPDGTTVWLNADSKLEIGPGYDVNERSVFLTGEAYFKVAKNKAKPFIVHVGNTSIEALGTAFNVKLYANDSQLLTTQLDEGKIRVSNAGLQEILLPGQSIELNVLNGAFQRKQQNTQQDAANWKDGYFEFDQTPLPEILADLSRWYNFTYSLSPVYKNKVLSGKISKKESFEEVLKILRFAGINYTIDKDRLVLVP
;
A
#
# COMPACT_ATOMS: atom_id res chain seq x y z
N MET A 1 -5.08 24.09 20.15
CA MET A 1 -6.16 24.80 19.43
C MET A 1 -7.38 23.91 19.42
N LYS A 2 -8.49 24.30 20.04
CA LYS A 2 -9.74 23.54 20.01
C LYS A 2 -10.43 23.80 18.65
N GLN A 3 -10.41 22.84 17.73
CA GLN A 3 -11.23 22.92 16.52
C GLN A 3 -12.69 22.80 16.94
N ARG A 4 -13.46 23.89 16.76
CA ARG A 4 -14.91 23.90 16.90
C ARG A 4 -15.50 23.54 15.54
N LEU A 5 -16.25 22.44 15.47
CA LEU A 5 -17.03 22.09 14.30
C LEU A 5 -18.18 23.11 14.09
N SER A 6 -18.48 23.46 12.86
CA SER A 6 -19.56 24.39 12.56
C SER A 6 -20.93 23.74 12.84
N LYS A 7 -21.87 24.51 13.37
CA LYS A 7 -23.26 24.07 13.64
C LYS A 7 -23.94 23.49 12.39
N GLN A 8 -23.66 24.06 11.21
CA GLN A 8 -24.18 23.58 9.93
C GLN A 8 -23.70 22.17 9.57
N LEU A 9 -22.46 21.84 9.87
CA LEU A 9 -21.92 20.51 9.60
C LEU A 9 -22.55 19.45 10.51
N LEU A 10 -22.76 19.75 11.78
CA LEU A 10 -23.44 18.86 12.73
C LEU A 10 -24.92 18.64 12.36
N GLN A 11 -25.62 19.66 11.90
CA GLN A 11 -27.01 19.53 11.42
C GLN A 11 -27.09 18.67 10.15
N ARG A 12 -26.15 18.82 9.21
CA ARG A 12 -26.08 17.98 8.01
C ARG A 12 -25.76 16.53 8.34
N TYR A 13 -24.91 16.30 9.34
CA TYR A 13 -24.58 14.97 9.84
C TYR A 13 -25.82 14.27 10.43
N GLN A 14 -26.60 14.97 11.28
CA GLN A 14 -27.85 14.44 11.84
C GLN A 14 -28.92 14.16 10.78
N GLN A 15 -28.89 14.88 9.65
CA GLN A 15 -29.82 14.69 8.53
C GLN A 15 -29.34 13.65 7.52
N GLY A 16 -28.17 13.03 7.73
CA GLY A 16 -27.57 12.06 6.79
C GLY A 16 -27.14 12.68 5.46
N LYS A 17 -26.88 14.01 5.42
CA LYS A 17 -26.54 14.77 4.21
C LYS A 17 -25.06 15.19 4.14
N CYS A 18 -24.19 14.48 4.82
CA CYS A 18 -22.74 14.71 4.79
C CYS A 18 -22.05 13.84 3.75
N SER A 19 -20.96 14.35 3.16
CA SER A 19 -20.05 13.56 2.36
C SER A 19 -19.24 12.59 3.26
N ALA A 20 -18.62 11.57 2.68
CA ALA A 20 -17.80 10.62 3.43
C ALA A 20 -16.66 11.30 4.21
N GLU A 21 -16.06 12.35 3.65
CA GLU A 21 -15.02 13.15 4.30
C GLU A 21 -15.56 13.96 5.50
N GLU A 22 -16.75 14.54 5.35
CA GLU A 22 -17.42 15.28 6.42
C GLU A 22 -17.85 14.36 7.57
N ILE A 23 -18.30 13.14 7.26
CA ILE A 23 -18.62 12.10 8.25
C ILE A 23 -17.36 11.73 9.06
N ALA A 24 -16.25 11.44 8.38
CA ALA A 24 -14.98 11.09 9.04
C ALA A 24 -14.48 12.23 9.96
N LEU A 25 -14.69 13.48 9.56
CA LEU A 25 -14.31 14.66 10.36
C LEU A 25 -15.15 14.77 11.64
N VAL A 26 -16.46 14.54 11.55
CA VAL A 26 -17.38 14.57 12.71
C VAL A 26 -17.09 13.41 13.65
N GLU A 27 -16.88 12.20 13.13
CA GLU A 27 -16.58 11.01 13.93
C GLU A 27 -15.20 11.11 14.62
N SER A 28 -14.19 11.64 13.93
CA SER A 28 -12.87 11.92 14.52
C SER A 28 -12.97 12.91 15.69
N TRP A 29 -13.75 13.98 15.53
CA TRP A 29 -13.98 14.96 16.58
C TRP A 29 -14.74 14.35 17.77
N TYR A 30 -15.77 13.54 17.50
CA TYR A 30 -16.56 12.85 18.53
C TYR A 30 -15.68 11.86 19.33
N ASN A 31 -14.83 11.11 18.64
CA ASN A 31 -13.88 10.19 19.27
C ASN A 31 -12.79 10.90 20.10
N GLN A 32 -12.40 12.13 19.72
CA GLN A 32 -11.50 12.95 20.52
C GLN A 32 -12.18 13.48 21.81
N LEU A 33 -13.47 13.79 21.75
CA LEU A 33 -14.26 14.21 22.93
C LEU A 33 -14.51 13.05 23.87
N SER A 34 -14.85 11.87 23.39
CA SER A 34 -15.13 10.67 24.20
C SER A 34 -13.88 10.15 24.92
N ARG A 35 -12.69 10.31 24.34
CA ARG A 35 -11.41 9.96 25.01
C ARG A 35 -11.01 10.92 26.13
N LYS A 36 -11.61 12.11 26.20
CA LYS A 36 -11.28 13.15 27.19
C LYS A 36 -12.19 13.14 28.42
N ASN A 37 -13.36 12.53 28.35
CA ASN A 37 -14.34 12.46 29.42
C ASN A 37 -14.63 10.99 29.73
N ASN A 38 -13.97 10.46 30.76
CA ASN A 38 -14.50 9.35 31.53
C ASN A 38 -15.76 9.87 32.25
N GLU A 39 -16.91 9.29 31.89
CA GLU A 39 -18.19 9.27 32.62
C GLU A 39 -18.83 10.60 33.07
N LYS A 40 -20.05 10.78 32.54
CA LYS A 40 -21.19 11.54 33.06
C LYS A 40 -21.26 13.03 32.74
N ASP A 41 -22.43 13.36 32.23
CA ASP A 41 -23.06 14.65 31.99
C ASP A 41 -22.75 15.33 30.65
N PHE A 42 -23.61 15.05 29.69
CA PHE A 42 -23.83 15.94 28.55
C PHE A 42 -24.67 17.11 29.05
N PRO A 43 -24.16 18.37 29.05
CA PRO A 43 -25.02 19.49 29.28
C PRO A 43 -25.98 19.63 28.07
N GLU A 44 -27.27 19.70 28.36
CA GLU A 44 -28.30 20.06 27.39
C GLU A 44 -27.91 21.40 26.76
N LEU A 45 -27.68 21.43 25.44
CA LEU A 45 -27.27 22.64 24.74
C LEU A 45 -28.50 23.52 24.60
N ASP A 46 -28.62 24.60 25.41
CA ASP A 46 -29.66 25.62 25.26
C ASP A 46 -29.39 26.47 24.00
N LEU A 47 -29.89 25.96 22.86
CA LEU A 47 -29.80 26.59 21.55
C LEU A 47 -30.45 28.00 21.50
N ALA A 48 -31.37 28.32 22.43
CA ALA A 48 -32.02 29.60 22.51
C ALA A 48 -31.17 30.67 23.22
N ALA A 49 -30.28 30.30 24.10
CA ALA A 49 -29.36 31.21 24.78
C ALA A 49 -28.23 31.67 23.85
N GLU A 50 -27.74 30.81 22.97
CA GLU A 50 -26.70 31.20 21.99
C GLU A 50 -27.24 32.08 20.87
N ASP A 51 -28.46 31.87 20.38
CA ASP A 51 -29.10 32.77 19.37
C ASP A 51 -29.32 34.18 19.92
N ARG A 52 -29.67 34.32 21.21
CA ARG A 52 -29.84 35.65 21.85
C ARG A 52 -28.53 36.41 21.99
N TYR A 53 -27.43 35.70 22.27
CA TYR A 53 -26.09 36.30 22.35
C TYR A 53 -25.63 36.82 20.97
N PHE A 54 -25.89 36.08 19.89
CA PHE A 54 -25.53 36.47 18.52
C PHE A 54 -26.33 37.68 18.03
N GLN A 55 -27.64 37.78 18.33
CA GLN A 55 -28.48 38.91 17.93
C GLN A 55 -28.15 40.21 18.66
N GLN A 56 -27.69 40.14 19.91
CA GLN A 56 -27.38 41.34 20.69
C GLN A 56 -26.00 41.94 20.41
N HIS A 57 -25.02 41.15 19.91
CA HIS A 57 -23.65 41.62 19.80
C HIS A 57 -23.14 41.85 18.35
N ILE A 58 -23.91 41.44 17.34
CA ILE A 58 -23.49 41.55 15.93
C ILE A 58 -24.33 42.59 15.15
N PHE A 59 -25.54 42.88 15.58
CA PHE A 59 -26.39 43.88 14.94
C PHE A 59 -26.69 45.06 15.90
N GLY A 60 -25.69 45.94 16.06
CA GLY A 60 -25.87 47.21 16.75
C GLY A 60 -26.67 48.22 15.93
N PRO A 61 -27.20 49.31 16.54
CA PRO A 61 -28.22 50.20 15.96
C PRO A 61 -27.70 50.96 14.73
N GLU A 62 -28.60 51.09 13.75
CA GLU A 62 -28.37 51.80 12.49
C GLU A 62 -27.94 53.25 12.69
N LEU A 63 -26.79 53.63 12.18
CA LEU A 63 -26.37 55.02 12.03
C LEU A 63 -27.02 55.63 10.79
N ARG A 64 -28.00 56.53 10.98
CA ARG A 64 -28.56 57.40 9.92
C ARG A 64 -27.51 58.36 9.39
N ALA A 65 -26.95 58.11 8.23
CA ALA A 65 -26.03 59.01 7.52
C ALA A 65 -26.75 59.89 6.48
N LYS A 66 -26.37 61.16 6.44
CA LYS A 66 -26.96 62.20 5.59
C LYS A 66 -26.66 61.98 4.09
N SER A 67 -27.60 62.39 3.23
CA SER A 67 -27.79 62.04 1.83
C SER A 67 -26.67 62.38 0.81
N HIS A 68 -25.60 63.08 1.16
CA HIS A 68 -24.48 63.37 0.23
C HIS A 68 -23.40 62.26 0.18
N GLN A 69 -23.33 61.39 1.17
CA GLN A 69 -22.42 60.24 1.16
C GLN A 69 -22.82 59.09 0.21
N ARG A 70 -24.09 59.05 -0.22
CA ARG A 70 -24.59 57.96 -1.09
C ARG A 70 -24.02 57.96 -2.50
N ALA A 71 -23.59 59.14 -3.01
CA ALA A 71 -22.96 59.20 -4.33
C ALA A 71 -21.51 58.67 -4.33
N TYR A 72 -20.73 58.98 -3.29
CA TYR A 72 -19.38 58.49 -3.14
C TYR A 72 -19.34 57.01 -2.79
N LEU A 73 -20.32 56.51 -2.02
CA LEU A 73 -20.46 55.07 -1.72
C LEU A 73 -20.78 54.24 -2.99
N LYS A 74 -21.59 54.78 -3.91
CA LYS A 74 -21.85 54.09 -5.19
C LYS A 74 -20.62 54.01 -6.09
N VAL A 75 -19.80 55.07 -6.12
CA VAL A 75 -18.54 55.06 -6.88
C VAL A 75 -17.52 54.16 -6.22
N ALA A 76 -17.37 54.22 -4.90
CA ALA A 76 -16.47 53.31 -4.18
C ALA A 76 -16.88 51.83 -4.33
N ALA A 77 -18.20 51.53 -4.25
CA ALA A 77 -18.71 50.18 -4.45
C ALA A 77 -18.48 49.65 -5.86
N SER A 78 -18.57 50.54 -6.92
CA SER A 78 -18.25 50.12 -8.27
C SER A 78 -16.76 49.84 -8.46
N ILE A 79 -15.88 50.63 -7.88
CA ILE A 79 -14.42 50.39 -7.91
C ILE A 79 -14.06 49.09 -7.22
N VAL A 80 -14.61 48.83 -6.03
CA VAL A 80 -14.40 47.56 -5.31
C VAL A 80 -14.94 46.38 -6.10
N PHE A 81 -16.13 46.52 -6.73
CA PHE A 81 -16.70 45.49 -7.59
C PHE A 81 -15.80 45.18 -8.79
N PHE A 82 -15.27 46.21 -9.50
CA PHE A 82 -14.36 46.00 -10.62
C PHE A 82 -13.01 45.43 -10.18
N LEU A 83 -12.49 45.81 -9.01
CA LEU A 83 -11.27 45.22 -8.45
C LEU A 83 -11.48 43.78 -8.06
N MET A 84 -12.64 43.43 -7.44
CA MET A 84 -12.97 42.05 -7.12
C MET A 84 -13.26 41.21 -8.38
N ALA A 85 -13.95 41.79 -9.37
CA ALA A 85 -14.18 41.13 -10.66
C ALA A 85 -12.85 40.91 -11.42
N GLY A 86 -11.97 41.91 -11.41
CA GLY A 86 -10.64 41.82 -11.99
C GLY A 86 -9.76 40.78 -11.25
N ALA A 87 -9.79 40.77 -9.93
CA ALA A 87 -9.09 39.76 -9.12
C ALA A 87 -9.67 38.35 -9.37
N ALA A 88 -11.00 38.22 -9.42
CA ALA A 88 -11.66 36.95 -9.75
C ALA A 88 -11.27 36.47 -11.15
N LEU A 89 -11.34 37.35 -12.16
CA LEU A 89 -10.88 37.04 -13.53
C LEU A 89 -9.39 36.69 -13.57
N TYR A 90 -8.54 37.38 -12.81
CA TYR A 90 -7.12 37.04 -12.68
C TYR A 90 -6.91 35.68 -12.02
N PHE A 91 -7.60 35.36 -10.93
CA PHE A 91 -7.52 34.05 -10.29
C PHE A 91 -8.11 32.92 -11.15
N PHE A 92 -9.21 33.19 -11.89
CA PHE A 92 -9.79 32.20 -12.80
C PHE A 92 -9.03 32.07 -14.13
N SER A 93 -8.30 33.11 -14.57
CA SER A 93 -7.47 33.07 -15.78
C SER A 93 -6.04 32.56 -15.53
N GLN A 94 -5.63 32.42 -14.27
CA GLN A 94 -4.41 31.68 -14.00
C GLN A 94 -4.64 30.22 -14.44
N PRO A 95 -3.82 29.71 -15.40
CA PRO A 95 -3.90 28.30 -15.72
C PRO A 95 -3.70 27.55 -14.41
N GLN A 96 -4.77 26.91 -13.93
CA GLN A 96 -4.59 25.92 -12.89
C GLN A 96 -3.54 24.95 -13.48
N GLN A 97 -2.32 25.06 -13.00
CA GLN A 97 -1.35 24.01 -13.26
C GLN A 97 -1.99 22.75 -12.75
N SER A 98 -2.61 21.99 -13.66
CA SER A 98 -3.04 20.65 -13.36
C SER A 98 -1.82 19.98 -12.74
N PRO A 99 -1.93 19.40 -11.55
CA PRO A 99 -0.80 18.72 -10.94
C PRO A 99 -0.25 17.78 -12.00
N GLN A 100 1.02 17.99 -12.38
CA GLN A 100 1.70 17.12 -13.34
C GLN A 100 1.51 15.70 -12.80
N PRO A 101 0.96 14.77 -13.60
CA PRO A 101 0.78 13.41 -13.13
C PRO A 101 2.13 12.90 -12.64
N LEU A 102 2.14 12.35 -11.45
CA LEU A 102 3.36 11.77 -10.89
C LEU A 102 3.86 10.69 -11.87
N PRO A 103 5.18 10.54 -12.05
CA PRO A 103 5.75 9.56 -12.98
C PRO A 103 5.56 8.11 -12.51
N PHE A 104 4.75 7.90 -11.49
CA PHE A 104 4.51 6.60 -10.85
C PHE A 104 3.20 5.99 -11.33
N SER A 105 3.26 4.78 -11.85
CA SER A 105 2.08 4.03 -12.28
C SER A 105 1.75 2.90 -11.30
N VAL A 106 0.47 2.57 -11.21
CA VAL A 106 0.02 1.35 -10.54
C VAL A 106 0.58 0.14 -11.27
N GLY A 107 0.99 -0.87 -10.53
CA GLY A 107 1.53 -2.10 -11.10
C GLY A 107 0.53 -2.85 -11.98
N GLN A 108 1.05 -3.72 -12.83
CA GLN A 108 0.30 -4.46 -13.85
C GLN A 108 0.50 -5.96 -13.72
N PHE A 109 -0.47 -6.72 -14.22
CA PHE A 109 -0.39 -8.18 -14.35
C PHE A 109 0.38 -8.53 -15.63
N GLN A 110 1.70 -8.70 -15.49
CA GLN A 110 2.61 -8.95 -16.61
C GLN A 110 3.90 -9.62 -16.14
N ALA A 111 4.52 -10.45 -17.01
CA ALA A 111 5.86 -11.00 -16.80
C ALA A 111 6.57 -11.21 -18.15
N ASP A 112 7.88 -11.38 -18.09
CA ASP A 112 8.70 -11.85 -19.20
C ASP A 112 9.05 -13.33 -18.98
N LEU A 113 8.77 -14.20 -19.96
CA LEU A 113 9.25 -15.56 -20.01
C LEU A 113 10.54 -15.60 -20.84
N LEU A 114 11.60 -16.08 -20.25
CA LEU A 114 12.90 -16.27 -20.88
C LEU A 114 13.09 -17.77 -21.22
N ILE A 115 13.39 -18.07 -22.48
CA ILE A 115 13.67 -19.40 -22.98
C ILE A 115 15.00 -19.31 -23.74
N GLY A 116 16.11 -19.70 -23.11
CA GLY A 116 17.45 -19.43 -23.66
C GLY A 116 17.63 -17.92 -23.91
N ASN A 117 17.79 -17.53 -25.18
CA ASN A 117 17.93 -16.13 -25.59
C ASN A 117 16.62 -15.45 -26.02
N GLU A 118 15.51 -16.18 -26.04
CA GLU A 118 14.20 -15.66 -26.42
C GLU A 118 13.48 -15.07 -25.21
N VAL A 119 12.79 -13.93 -25.43
CA VAL A 119 11.96 -13.29 -24.41
C VAL A 119 10.52 -13.19 -24.93
N VAL A 120 9.61 -13.81 -24.22
CA VAL A 120 8.17 -13.80 -24.53
C VAL A 120 7.45 -13.02 -23.45
N SER A 121 6.74 -11.94 -23.82
CA SER A 121 5.89 -11.21 -22.87
C SER A 121 4.63 -12.00 -22.55
N LEU A 122 4.33 -12.15 -21.25
CA LEU A 122 3.16 -12.81 -20.70
C LEU A 122 2.24 -11.77 -20.07
N ASP A 123 0.93 -11.93 -20.25
CA ASP A 123 -0.13 -11.11 -19.64
C ASP A 123 -1.41 -11.96 -19.48
N GLU A 124 -2.53 -11.32 -19.12
CA GLU A 124 -3.83 -12.01 -19.00
C GLU A 124 -4.32 -12.66 -20.31
N LYS A 125 -3.95 -12.07 -21.46
CA LYS A 125 -4.34 -12.58 -22.79
C LYS A 125 -3.40 -13.66 -23.29
N LYS A 126 -2.15 -13.63 -22.83
CA LYS A 126 -1.10 -14.59 -23.16
C LYS A 126 -0.51 -15.16 -21.87
N PRO A 127 -1.23 -16.06 -21.18
CA PRO A 127 -0.77 -16.64 -19.92
C PRO A 127 0.41 -17.59 -20.14
N PHE A 128 1.10 -17.92 -19.04
CA PHE A 128 2.07 -19.00 -19.03
C PHE A 128 1.39 -20.31 -19.42
N SER A 129 2.00 -21.05 -20.36
CA SER A 129 1.54 -22.37 -20.79
C SER A 129 2.61 -23.42 -20.48
N PRO A 130 2.24 -24.57 -19.90
CA PRO A 130 3.17 -25.70 -19.75
C PRO A 130 3.85 -26.13 -21.05
N ALA A 131 3.24 -25.83 -22.23
CA ALA A 131 3.84 -26.10 -23.54
C ALA A 131 5.20 -25.39 -23.76
N TYR A 132 5.44 -24.27 -23.08
CA TYR A 132 6.74 -23.59 -23.12
C TYR A 132 7.89 -24.48 -22.59
N MET A 133 7.59 -25.38 -21.63
CA MET A 133 8.57 -26.34 -21.13
C MET A 133 9.10 -27.27 -22.24
N ALA A 134 8.21 -27.67 -23.15
CA ALA A 134 8.62 -28.49 -24.32
C ALA A 134 9.40 -27.69 -25.37
N GLN A 135 9.12 -26.38 -25.50
CA GLN A 135 9.83 -25.50 -26.43
C GLN A 135 11.28 -25.25 -26.00
N GLY A 136 11.56 -25.25 -24.69
CA GLY A 136 12.88 -25.01 -24.11
C GLY A 136 13.94 -26.10 -24.45
N LYS A 137 13.55 -27.20 -25.10
CA LYS A 137 14.46 -28.27 -25.58
C LYS A 137 15.58 -28.66 -24.58
N GLY A 138 15.29 -28.67 -23.31
CA GLY A 138 16.25 -28.94 -22.25
C GLY A 138 17.00 -27.72 -21.69
N GLU A 139 16.60 -26.51 -22.07
CA GLU A 139 17.09 -25.27 -21.45
C GLU A 139 16.30 -24.89 -20.19
N ASN A 140 16.90 -24.06 -19.34
CA ASN A 140 16.20 -23.48 -18.22
C ASN A 140 15.18 -22.43 -18.71
N LEU A 141 13.97 -22.47 -18.16
CA LEU A 141 13.00 -21.42 -18.33
C LEU A 141 13.06 -20.50 -17.11
N ALA A 142 12.85 -19.19 -17.35
CA ALA A 142 12.67 -18.26 -16.24
C ALA A 142 11.48 -17.35 -16.50
N VAL A 143 10.60 -17.20 -15.52
CA VAL A 143 9.53 -16.19 -15.52
C VAL A 143 10.00 -15.06 -14.62
N LYS A 144 10.03 -13.84 -15.16
CA LYS A 144 10.53 -12.65 -14.49
C LYS A 144 9.48 -11.55 -14.50
N THR A 145 9.19 -11.01 -13.32
CA THR A 145 8.46 -9.76 -13.14
C THR A 145 9.44 -8.60 -12.92
N LYS A 146 9.16 -7.45 -13.50
CA LYS A 146 9.87 -6.19 -13.21
C LYS A 146 9.19 -5.48 -12.05
N LYS A 147 9.78 -4.40 -11.58
CA LYS A 147 9.07 -3.45 -10.70
C LYS A 147 7.78 -3.00 -11.37
N GLY A 148 6.71 -2.87 -10.60
CA GLY A 148 5.38 -2.59 -11.12
C GLY A 148 4.72 -3.76 -11.84
N GLN A 149 5.21 -4.98 -11.69
CA GLN A 149 4.60 -6.15 -12.31
C GLN A 149 4.39 -7.27 -11.30
N GLU A 150 3.29 -7.99 -11.40
CA GLU A 150 3.06 -9.27 -10.75
C GLU A 150 2.48 -10.26 -11.73
N PHE A 151 2.61 -11.54 -11.46
CA PHE A 151 2.13 -12.56 -12.38
C PHE A 151 1.68 -13.82 -11.64
N LYS A 152 0.60 -14.44 -12.17
CA LYS A 152 0.10 -15.74 -11.70
C LYS A 152 0.28 -16.76 -12.82
N MET A 153 0.80 -17.94 -12.48
CA MET A 153 0.96 -19.04 -13.43
C MET A 153 0.65 -20.38 -12.81
N GLU A 154 0.36 -21.35 -13.66
CA GLU A 154 0.23 -22.74 -13.26
C GLU A 154 1.34 -23.56 -13.90
N LEU A 155 2.07 -24.30 -13.07
CA LEU A 155 3.15 -25.21 -13.50
C LEU A 155 2.55 -26.53 -14.03
N PRO A 156 3.35 -27.34 -14.78
CA PRO A 156 2.86 -28.58 -15.38
C PRO A 156 2.26 -29.60 -14.42
N ASP A 157 2.70 -29.57 -13.17
CA ASP A 157 2.22 -30.46 -12.09
C ASP A 157 0.92 -29.97 -11.43
N GLY A 158 0.34 -28.84 -11.89
CA GLY A 158 -0.83 -28.19 -11.30
C GLY A 158 -0.54 -27.29 -10.12
N THR A 159 0.74 -27.06 -9.78
CA THR A 159 1.15 -26.08 -8.77
C THR A 159 0.87 -24.67 -9.29
N THR A 160 0.14 -23.87 -8.50
CA THR A 160 -0.08 -22.45 -8.82
C THR A 160 0.97 -21.59 -8.11
N VAL A 161 1.57 -20.67 -8.86
CA VAL A 161 2.57 -19.71 -8.35
C VAL A 161 2.08 -18.30 -8.62
N TRP A 162 2.11 -17.44 -7.60
CA TRP A 162 1.99 -15.99 -7.74
C TRP A 162 3.40 -15.41 -7.56
N LEU A 163 3.88 -14.67 -8.52
CA LEU A 163 5.20 -14.05 -8.53
C LEU A 163 5.01 -12.54 -8.31
N ASN A 164 5.57 -12.02 -7.21
CA ASN A 164 5.45 -10.62 -6.85
C ASN A 164 6.36 -9.72 -7.69
N ALA A 165 6.28 -8.41 -7.52
CA ALA A 165 7.10 -7.45 -8.24
C ALA A 165 8.60 -7.66 -8.02
N ASP A 166 9.41 -7.38 -9.05
CA ASP A 166 10.88 -7.50 -9.04
C ASP A 166 11.36 -8.90 -8.63
N SER A 167 10.74 -9.95 -9.21
CA SER A 167 11.00 -11.33 -8.85
C SER A 167 11.28 -12.20 -10.08
N LYS A 168 11.95 -13.33 -9.86
CA LYS A 168 12.27 -14.31 -10.91
C LYS A 168 12.10 -15.72 -10.37
N LEU A 169 11.40 -16.56 -11.14
CA LEU A 169 11.29 -18.00 -10.92
C LEU A 169 11.93 -18.74 -12.07
N GLU A 170 12.98 -19.53 -11.77
CA GLU A 170 13.63 -20.39 -12.74
C GLU A 170 13.16 -21.84 -12.58
N ILE A 171 12.89 -22.48 -13.70
CA ILE A 171 12.39 -23.85 -13.80
C ILE A 171 13.37 -24.64 -14.64
N GLY A 172 14.01 -25.62 -14.04
CA GLY A 172 15.00 -26.45 -14.74
C GLY A 172 14.36 -27.41 -15.74
N PRO A 173 15.14 -27.90 -16.71
CA PRO A 173 14.66 -28.85 -17.74
C PRO A 173 14.25 -30.20 -17.18
N GLY A 174 14.72 -30.54 -15.98
CA GLY A 174 14.36 -31.78 -15.25
C GLY A 174 13.14 -31.63 -14.34
N TYR A 175 12.40 -30.51 -14.43
CA TYR A 175 11.22 -30.30 -13.60
C TYR A 175 10.19 -31.43 -13.79
N ASP A 176 9.69 -31.95 -12.67
CA ASP A 176 8.74 -33.07 -12.59
C ASP A 176 9.22 -34.42 -13.15
N VAL A 177 10.52 -34.61 -13.37
CA VAL A 177 11.08 -35.94 -13.68
C VAL A 177 11.26 -36.76 -12.40
N ASN A 178 12.20 -36.36 -11.52
CA ASN A 178 12.44 -36.99 -10.21
C ASN A 178 11.90 -36.17 -9.06
N GLU A 179 11.99 -34.85 -9.16
CA GLU A 179 11.54 -33.87 -8.20
C GLU A 179 10.98 -32.65 -8.92
N ARG A 180 10.33 -31.77 -8.19
CA ARG A 180 9.75 -30.50 -8.71
C ARG A 180 10.54 -29.33 -8.15
N SER A 181 11.73 -29.10 -8.73
CA SER A 181 12.66 -28.08 -8.24
C SER A 181 12.51 -26.77 -9.01
N VAL A 182 12.43 -25.66 -8.28
CA VAL A 182 12.41 -24.28 -8.81
C VAL A 182 13.40 -23.41 -8.02
N PHE A 183 13.92 -22.36 -8.67
CA PHE A 183 14.83 -21.39 -8.05
C PHE A 183 14.14 -20.02 -8.02
N LEU A 184 14.04 -19.42 -6.83
CA LEU A 184 13.37 -18.14 -6.61
C LEU A 184 14.39 -17.05 -6.28
N THR A 185 14.22 -15.90 -6.92
CA THR A 185 14.80 -14.61 -6.50
C THR A 185 13.66 -13.64 -6.33
N GLY A 186 13.57 -12.93 -5.20
CA GLY A 186 12.46 -12.05 -4.90
C GLY A 186 11.39 -12.70 -4.03
N GLU A 187 10.12 -12.57 -4.38
CA GLU A 187 8.99 -13.07 -3.58
C GLU A 187 7.99 -13.83 -4.43
N ALA A 188 7.57 -14.98 -3.92
CA ALA A 188 6.51 -15.77 -4.53
C ALA A 188 5.65 -16.48 -3.48
N TYR A 189 4.38 -16.61 -3.81
CA TYR A 189 3.45 -17.48 -3.10
C TYR A 189 3.19 -18.74 -3.91
N PHE A 190 3.28 -19.90 -3.26
CA PHE A 190 3.12 -21.20 -3.86
C PHE A 190 1.89 -21.90 -3.28
N LYS A 191 1.00 -22.36 -4.15
CA LYS A 191 -0.04 -23.33 -3.82
C LYS A 191 0.31 -24.65 -4.51
N VAL A 192 1.02 -25.50 -3.79
CA VAL A 192 1.66 -26.69 -4.33
C VAL A 192 0.65 -27.83 -4.49
N ALA A 193 0.62 -28.43 -5.66
CA ALA A 193 -0.15 -29.64 -5.95
C ALA A 193 0.33 -30.81 -5.09
N LYS A 194 -0.61 -31.56 -4.51
CA LYS A 194 -0.29 -32.71 -3.62
C LYS A 194 0.32 -33.86 -4.41
N ASN A 195 1.60 -34.14 -4.14
CA ASN A 195 2.30 -35.30 -4.69
C ASN A 195 3.38 -35.77 -3.71
N LYS A 196 3.10 -36.86 -3.01
CA LYS A 196 4.04 -37.43 -2.01
C LYS A 196 5.23 -38.15 -2.63
N ALA A 197 5.12 -38.58 -3.87
CA ALA A 197 6.19 -39.30 -4.56
C ALA A 197 7.28 -38.38 -5.11
N LYS A 198 6.92 -37.12 -5.40
CA LYS A 198 7.84 -36.11 -5.93
C LYS A 198 7.73 -34.83 -5.08
N PRO A 199 8.68 -34.54 -4.19
CA PRO A 199 8.67 -33.33 -3.39
C PRO A 199 8.76 -32.10 -4.30
N PHE A 200 8.13 -30.99 -3.85
CA PHE A 200 8.30 -29.68 -4.46
C PHE A 200 9.35 -28.91 -3.66
N ILE A 201 10.38 -28.42 -4.32
CA ILE A 201 11.53 -27.80 -3.66
C ILE A 201 11.73 -26.39 -4.24
N VAL A 202 11.68 -25.38 -3.37
CA VAL A 202 12.03 -24.00 -3.71
C VAL A 202 13.44 -23.72 -3.20
N HIS A 203 14.35 -23.43 -4.12
CA HIS A 203 15.70 -22.99 -3.80
C HIS A 203 15.77 -21.46 -3.78
N VAL A 204 16.29 -20.89 -2.69
CA VAL A 204 16.49 -19.44 -2.52
C VAL A 204 17.91 -19.24 -1.98
N GLY A 205 18.85 -18.88 -2.84
CA GLY A 205 20.26 -18.89 -2.50
C GLY A 205 20.71 -20.27 -2.01
N ASN A 206 21.27 -20.35 -0.81
CA ASN A 206 21.74 -21.61 -0.18
C ASN A 206 20.65 -22.30 0.67
N THR A 207 19.42 -21.81 0.64
CA THR A 207 18.29 -22.36 1.40
C THR A 207 17.39 -23.16 0.49
N SER A 208 16.90 -24.31 0.95
CA SER A 208 15.88 -25.10 0.30
C SER A 208 14.63 -25.20 1.17
N ILE A 209 13.46 -25.08 0.53
CA ILE A 209 12.14 -25.19 1.18
C ILE A 209 11.41 -26.33 0.49
N GLU A 210 11.24 -27.46 1.20
CA GLU A 210 10.58 -28.65 0.69
C GLU A 210 9.11 -28.70 1.11
N ALA A 211 8.23 -28.99 0.16
CA ALA A 211 6.78 -29.04 0.31
C ALA A 211 6.16 -30.28 -0.34
N LEU A 212 5.12 -30.84 0.27
CA LEU A 212 4.43 -32.06 -0.21
C LEU A 212 2.95 -31.83 -0.59
N GLY A 213 2.54 -30.59 -0.73
CA GLY A 213 1.15 -30.18 -0.96
C GLY A 213 0.71 -29.16 0.07
N THR A 214 1.17 -27.95 -0.10
CA THR A 214 1.19 -26.88 0.89
C THR A 214 0.88 -25.55 0.23
N ALA A 215 0.45 -24.56 1.03
CA ALA A 215 0.32 -23.17 0.61
C ALA A 215 1.23 -22.30 1.49
N PHE A 216 2.19 -21.59 0.88
CA PHE A 216 3.19 -20.82 1.61
C PHE A 216 3.78 -19.67 0.78
N ASN A 217 4.27 -18.64 1.46
CA ASN A 217 5.00 -17.52 0.89
C ASN A 217 6.50 -17.63 1.15
N VAL A 218 7.30 -17.20 0.21
CA VAL A 218 8.76 -17.09 0.33
C VAL A 218 9.21 -15.74 -0.18
N LYS A 219 9.97 -14.97 0.63
CA LYS A 219 10.46 -13.63 0.31
C LYS A 219 11.93 -13.51 0.63
N LEU A 220 12.75 -13.19 -0.38
CA LEU A 220 14.14 -12.76 -0.22
C LEU A 220 14.51 -11.76 -1.32
N TYR A 221 14.60 -10.49 -0.98
CA TYR A 221 15.14 -9.43 -1.83
C TYR A 221 16.55 -9.07 -1.33
N ALA A 222 17.57 -9.58 -1.97
CA ALA A 222 18.96 -9.43 -1.52
C ALA A 222 19.44 -7.97 -1.42
N ASN A 223 18.83 -7.06 -2.20
CA ASN A 223 19.13 -5.63 -2.18
C ASN A 223 18.49 -4.87 -1.01
N ASP A 224 17.44 -5.42 -0.41
CA ASP A 224 16.71 -4.75 0.69
C ASP A 224 17.18 -5.25 2.05
N SER A 225 17.24 -6.55 2.18
CA SER A 225 17.67 -7.23 3.41
C SER A 225 18.30 -8.57 3.08
N GLN A 226 19.14 -9.06 3.97
CA GLN A 226 19.67 -10.42 3.90
C GLN A 226 18.77 -11.41 4.65
N LEU A 227 17.49 -11.07 4.78
CA LEU A 227 16.51 -11.81 5.55
C LEU A 227 15.57 -12.56 4.62
N LEU A 228 15.69 -13.89 4.59
CA LEU A 228 14.71 -14.76 3.97
C LEU A 228 13.55 -14.94 4.95
N THR A 229 12.34 -14.63 4.49
CA THR A 229 11.12 -14.89 5.25
C THR A 229 10.30 -15.94 4.53
N THR A 230 9.84 -16.96 5.25
CA THR A 230 8.83 -17.89 4.75
C THR A 230 7.72 -18.07 5.76
N GLN A 231 6.49 -18.12 5.28
CA GLN A 231 5.27 -18.23 6.08
C GLN A 231 4.38 -19.31 5.48
N LEU A 232 3.81 -20.14 6.33
CA LEU A 232 2.99 -21.29 5.96
C LEU A 232 1.52 -21.08 6.31
N ASP A 233 0.65 -21.18 5.29
CA ASP A 233 -0.80 -21.13 5.45
C ASP A 233 -1.40 -22.53 5.58
N GLU A 234 -0.97 -23.48 4.74
CA GLU A 234 -1.55 -24.81 4.69
C GLU A 234 -0.48 -25.89 4.52
N GLY A 235 -0.65 -27.01 5.24
CA GLY A 235 0.18 -28.20 5.09
C GLY A 235 1.40 -28.20 6.00
N LYS A 236 2.57 -28.58 5.48
CA LYS A 236 3.86 -28.65 6.19
C LYS A 236 5.01 -28.39 5.24
N ILE A 237 5.95 -27.56 5.62
CA ILE A 237 7.21 -27.34 4.88
C ILE A 237 8.41 -27.64 5.75
N ARG A 238 9.51 -28.03 5.10
CA ARG A 238 10.84 -28.17 5.71
C ARG A 238 11.75 -27.09 5.11
N VAL A 239 12.31 -26.25 5.96
CA VAL A 239 13.31 -25.23 5.58
C VAL A 239 14.68 -25.76 5.97
N SER A 240 15.61 -25.83 5.02
CA SER A 240 16.96 -26.33 5.24
C SER A 240 18.00 -25.30 4.77
N ASN A 241 18.97 -25.00 5.64
CA ASN A 241 20.08 -24.09 5.34
C ASN A 241 21.34 -24.53 6.10
N ALA A 242 22.46 -24.71 5.42
CA ALA A 242 23.76 -25.00 6.03
C ALA A 242 23.76 -26.11 7.12
N GLY A 243 22.97 -27.17 6.90
CA GLY A 243 22.85 -28.30 7.86
C GLY A 243 21.78 -28.10 8.95
N LEU A 244 21.21 -26.92 9.10
CA LEU A 244 20.06 -26.69 9.94
C LEU A 244 18.77 -27.06 9.20
N GLN A 245 17.83 -27.66 9.90
CA GLN A 245 16.51 -28.01 9.36
C GLN A 245 15.42 -27.59 10.33
N GLU A 246 14.43 -26.90 9.81
CA GLU A 246 13.24 -26.47 10.54
C GLU A 246 11.96 -26.91 9.85
N ILE A 247 11.00 -27.34 10.62
CA ILE A 247 9.67 -27.71 10.13
C ILE A 247 8.68 -26.63 10.56
N LEU A 248 7.93 -26.12 9.60
CA LEU A 248 6.83 -25.17 9.86
C LEU A 248 5.49 -25.88 9.76
N LEU A 249 4.58 -25.47 10.65
CA LEU A 249 3.16 -25.81 10.67
C LEU A 249 2.33 -24.56 10.28
N PRO A 250 1.07 -24.72 9.89
CA PRO A 250 0.20 -23.62 9.52
C PRO A 250 0.16 -22.52 10.58
N GLY A 251 0.22 -21.26 10.14
CA GLY A 251 0.29 -20.06 10.99
C GLY A 251 1.70 -19.77 11.54
N GLN A 252 2.71 -20.54 11.17
CA GLN A 252 4.10 -20.28 11.56
C GLN A 252 4.87 -19.61 10.42
N SER A 253 5.82 -18.76 10.80
CA SER A 253 6.81 -18.20 9.90
C SER A 253 8.21 -18.34 10.46
N ILE A 254 9.19 -18.26 9.56
CA ILE A 254 10.61 -18.22 9.88
C ILE A 254 11.25 -17.02 9.22
N GLU A 255 12.12 -16.34 9.94
CA GLU A 255 13.05 -15.36 9.42
C GLU A 255 14.47 -15.93 9.53
N LEU A 256 15.14 -16.06 8.40
CA LEU A 256 16.49 -16.59 8.29
C LEU A 256 17.42 -15.53 7.72
N ASN A 257 18.43 -15.14 8.48
CA ASN A 257 19.51 -14.32 7.94
C ASN A 257 20.44 -15.21 7.10
N VAL A 258 20.47 -14.98 5.77
CA VAL A 258 21.18 -15.84 4.82
C VAL A 258 22.71 -15.71 4.90
N LEU A 259 23.25 -14.67 5.56
CA LEU A 259 24.69 -14.47 5.72
C LEU A 259 25.27 -15.28 6.88
N ASN A 260 24.60 -15.32 8.02
CA ASN A 260 25.12 -15.95 9.24
C ASN A 260 24.33 -17.19 9.67
N GLY A 261 23.27 -17.55 8.94
CA GLY A 261 22.43 -18.72 9.23
C GLY A 261 21.54 -18.57 10.48
N ALA A 262 21.53 -17.38 11.12
CA ALA A 262 20.66 -17.16 12.27
C ALA A 262 19.20 -17.15 11.82
N PHE A 263 18.35 -17.89 12.51
CA PHE A 263 16.92 -17.91 12.23
C PHE A 263 16.10 -17.66 13.47
N GLN A 264 14.91 -17.09 13.25
CA GLN A 264 13.90 -16.85 14.26
C GLN A 264 12.55 -17.37 13.79
N ARG A 265 11.95 -18.25 14.59
CA ARG A 265 10.56 -18.67 14.36
C ARG A 265 9.60 -17.71 15.01
N LYS A 266 8.56 -17.34 14.30
CA LYS A 266 7.45 -16.52 14.81
C LYS A 266 6.15 -17.30 14.67
N GLN A 267 5.27 -17.18 15.66
CA GLN A 267 3.88 -17.59 15.56
C GLN A 267 3.12 -16.37 15.06
N GLN A 268 2.44 -16.49 13.94
CA GLN A 268 1.61 -15.40 13.46
C GLN A 268 0.19 -15.51 14.01
N ASN A 269 -0.52 -14.40 14.04
CA ASN A 269 -1.96 -14.38 14.26
C ASN A 269 -2.63 -15.18 13.13
N THR A 270 -3.39 -16.20 13.46
CA THR A 270 -4.02 -17.15 12.54
C THR A 270 -5.03 -16.52 11.55
N GLN A 271 -5.21 -15.21 11.60
CA GLN A 271 -6.11 -14.45 10.72
C GLN A 271 -5.43 -13.73 9.55
N GLN A 272 -4.09 -13.76 9.46
CA GLN A 272 -3.37 -13.15 8.35
C GLN A 272 -2.89 -14.22 7.37
N ASP A 273 -3.34 -14.15 6.12
CA ASP A 273 -2.78 -14.91 5.01
C ASP A 273 -1.30 -14.56 4.83
N ALA A 274 -0.49 -15.58 4.49
CA ALA A 274 0.96 -15.42 4.26
C ALA A 274 1.29 -14.39 3.16
N ALA A 275 0.33 -14.06 2.31
CA ALA A 275 0.57 -13.20 1.16
C ALA A 275 -0.70 -12.47 0.70
N ASN A 276 -1.18 -11.52 1.49
CA ASN A 276 -2.32 -10.66 1.11
C ASN A 276 -2.07 -9.85 -0.18
N TRP A 277 -0.78 -9.68 -0.54
CA TRP A 277 -0.40 -9.02 -1.77
C TRP A 277 -0.95 -9.70 -3.04
N LYS A 278 -1.07 -11.05 -3.05
CA LYS A 278 -1.65 -11.82 -4.16
C LYS A 278 -3.15 -11.57 -4.37
N ASP A 279 -3.83 -11.10 -3.31
CA ASP A 279 -5.25 -10.77 -3.30
C ASP A 279 -5.50 -9.27 -3.56
N GLY A 280 -4.44 -8.53 -3.93
CA GLY A 280 -4.51 -7.13 -4.33
C GLY A 280 -4.44 -6.13 -3.18
N TYR A 281 -3.84 -6.49 -2.05
CA TYR A 281 -3.69 -5.62 -0.90
C TYR A 281 -2.25 -5.62 -0.37
N PHE A 282 -1.79 -4.46 0.09
CA PHE A 282 -0.73 -4.36 1.07
C PHE A 282 -1.37 -4.43 2.45
N GLU A 283 -0.88 -5.30 3.31
CA GLU A 283 -1.29 -5.38 4.70
C GLU A 283 -0.06 -5.34 5.59
N PHE A 284 -0.03 -4.35 6.47
CA PHE A 284 1.07 -4.08 7.37
C PHE A 284 0.56 -4.19 8.82
N ASP A 285 1.26 -4.91 9.67
CA ASP A 285 0.98 -5.01 11.09
C ASP A 285 2.25 -4.75 11.88
N GLN A 286 2.33 -3.58 12.54
CA GLN A 286 3.53 -3.11 13.23
C GLN A 286 4.78 -3.22 12.35
N THR A 287 4.62 -3.01 11.03
CA THR A 287 5.68 -3.18 10.05
C THR A 287 6.59 -1.95 10.04
N PRO A 288 7.92 -2.14 10.07
CA PRO A 288 8.87 -1.04 9.95
C PRO A 288 8.71 -0.26 8.64
N LEU A 289 8.75 1.07 8.71
CA LEU A 289 8.59 1.93 7.54
C LEU A 289 9.58 1.63 6.40
N PRO A 290 10.86 1.26 6.65
CA PRO A 290 11.75 0.83 5.57
C PRO A 290 11.22 -0.36 4.76
N GLU A 291 10.59 -1.34 5.40
CA GLU A 291 10.01 -2.51 4.74
C GLU A 291 8.76 -2.12 3.93
N ILE A 292 7.90 -1.28 4.51
CA ILE A 292 6.72 -0.71 3.82
C ILE A 292 7.14 0.01 2.53
N LEU A 293 8.16 0.89 2.64
CA LEU A 293 8.66 1.63 1.49
C LEU A 293 9.31 0.72 0.44
N ALA A 294 9.99 -0.34 0.86
CA ALA A 294 10.55 -1.32 -0.05
C ALA A 294 9.45 -2.03 -0.86
N ASP A 295 8.37 -2.48 -0.21
CA ASP A 295 7.24 -3.12 -0.89
C ASP A 295 6.50 -2.14 -1.82
N LEU A 296 6.20 -0.92 -1.35
CA LEU A 296 5.58 0.12 -2.17
C LEU A 296 6.47 0.51 -3.36
N SER A 297 7.79 0.61 -3.17
CA SER A 297 8.74 1.00 -4.22
C SER A 297 8.82 -0.04 -5.35
N ARG A 298 8.64 -1.32 -5.03
CA ARG A 298 8.56 -2.38 -6.02
C ARG A 298 7.29 -2.30 -6.84
N TRP A 299 6.15 -2.02 -6.21
CA TRP A 299 4.86 -1.99 -6.88
C TRP A 299 4.63 -0.73 -7.71
N TYR A 300 5.00 0.45 -7.18
CA TYR A 300 4.83 1.73 -7.88
C TYR A 300 6.05 2.16 -8.68
N ASN A 301 7.10 1.33 -8.70
CA ASN A 301 8.34 1.55 -9.44
C ASN A 301 8.99 2.92 -9.17
N PHE A 302 9.25 3.21 -7.89
CA PHE A 302 9.98 4.43 -7.49
C PHE A 302 11.25 4.08 -6.71
N THR A 303 12.15 5.08 -6.57
CA THR A 303 13.27 5.02 -5.64
C THR A 303 12.97 5.88 -4.42
N TYR A 304 13.61 5.60 -3.29
CA TYR A 304 13.39 6.39 -2.08
C TYR A 304 14.67 6.61 -1.29
N SER A 305 14.67 7.66 -0.46
CA SER A 305 15.64 7.86 0.60
C SER A 305 14.91 8.14 1.90
N LEU A 306 15.37 7.50 2.98
CA LEU A 306 14.74 7.52 4.27
C LEU A 306 15.54 8.40 5.23
N SER A 307 14.90 9.40 5.84
CA SER A 307 15.51 10.14 6.95
C SER A 307 15.72 9.21 8.16
N PRO A 308 16.86 9.31 8.87
CA PRO A 308 17.13 8.52 10.08
C PRO A 308 16.02 8.59 11.14
N VAL A 309 15.29 9.69 11.19
CA VAL A 309 14.17 9.91 12.14
C VAL A 309 13.06 8.85 11.97
N TYR A 310 12.89 8.30 10.78
CA TYR A 310 11.85 7.33 10.47
C TYR A 310 12.33 5.87 10.50
N LYS A 311 13.60 5.61 10.76
CA LYS A 311 14.19 4.27 10.70
C LYS A 311 13.46 3.23 11.58
N ASN A 312 12.99 3.66 12.75
CA ASN A 312 12.30 2.80 13.73
C ASN A 312 10.79 3.04 13.75
N LYS A 313 10.24 3.82 12.80
CA LYS A 313 8.81 4.04 12.73
C LYS A 313 8.14 2.79 12.21
N VAL A 314 7.09 2.35 12.91
CA VAL A 314 6.24 1.23 12.51
C VAL A 314 4.85 1.73 12.16
N LEU A 315 4.20 1.08 11.20
CA LEU A 315 2.83 1.37 10.80
C LEU A 315 2.03 0.09 10.70
N SER A 316 0.72 0.21 10.92
CA SER A 316 -0.26 -0.84 10.67
C SER A 316 -1.37 -0.29 9.78
N GLY A 317 -1.84 -1.09 8.83
CA GLY A 317 -2.92 -0.71 7.94
C GLY A 317 -3.04 -1.63 6.74
N LYS A 318 -4.11 -1.43 5.98
CA LYS A 318 -4.39 -2.16 4.75
C LYS A 318 -4.63 -1.18 3.61
N ILE A 319 -3.92 -1.35 2.50
CA ILE A 319 -3.99 -0.47 1.32
C ILE A 319 -4.28 -1.35 0.11
N SER A 320 -5.26 -0.97 -0.71
CA SER A 320 -5.50 -1.64 -1.99
C SER A 320 -4.36 -1.34 -2.96
N LYS A 321 -3.85 -2.35 -3.64
CA LYS A 321 -2.84 -2.21 -4.71
C LYS A 321 -3.38 -1.47 -5.95
N LYS A 322 -4.70 -1.27 -6.03
CA LYS A 322 -5.36 -0.49 -7.10
C LYS A 322 -5.35 1.02 -6.83
N GLU A 323 -5.05 1.43 -5.60
CA GLU A 323 -4.94 2.85 -5.28
C GLU A 323 -3.85 3.52 -6.09
N SER A 324 -4.06 4.78 -6.43
CA SER A 324 -3.00 5.60 -7.06
C SER A 324 -1.86 5.87 -6.06
N PHE A 325 -0.67 6.14 -6.59
CA PHE A 325 0.45 6.49 -5.71
C PHE A 325 0.20 7.79 -4.94
N GLU A 326 -0.57 8.73 -5.53
CA GLU A 326 -1.00 9.95 -4.84
C GLU A 326 -1.82 9.66 -3.57
N GLU A 327 -2.73 8.67 -3.63
CA GLU A 327 -3.50 8.27 -2.45
C GLU A 327 -2.61 7.63 -1.39
N VAL A 328 -1.65 6.80 -1.79
CA VAL A 328 -0.65 6.24 -0.87
C VAL A 328 0.17 7.34 -0.20
N LEU A 329 0.59 8.35 -0.96
CA LEU A 329 1.32 9.50 -0.43
C LEU A 329 0.49 10.32 0.59
N LYS A 330 -0.82 10.46 0.37
CA LYS A 330 -1.73 11.08 1.35
C LYS A 330 -1.79 10.27 2.64
N ILE A 331 -1.87 8.94 2.54
CA ILE A 331 -1.87 8.04 3.70
C ILE A 331 -0.56 8.19 4.49
N LEU A 332 0.60 8.21 3.83
CA LEU A 332 1.90 8.42 4.48
C LEU A 332 1.95 9.77 5.21
N ARG A 333 1.46 10.84 4.57
CA ARG A 333 1.39 12.17 5.19
C ARG A 333 0.46 12.19 6.40
N PHE A 334 -0.68 11.52 6.31
CA PHE A 334 -1.62 11.37 7.44
C PHE A 334 -0.98 10.61 8.61
N ALA A 335 -0.14 9.62 8.32
CA ALA A 335 0.65 8.88 9.31
C ALA A 335 1.82 9.72 9.90
N GLY A 336 1.93 11.01 9.55
CA GLY A 336 2.97 11.92 10.03
C GLY A 336 4.33 11.70 9.38
N ILE A 337 4.35 11.25 8.12
CA ILE A 337 5.57 11.08 7.32
C ILE A 337 5.63 12.22 6.33
N ASN A 338 6.63 13.09 6.48
CA ASN A 338 6.89 14.17 5.54
C ASN A 338 7.78 13.68 4.40
N TYR A 339 7.53 14.18 3.21
CA TYR A 339 8.28 13.80 2.02
C TYR A 339 8.32 14.95 1.01
N THR A 340 9.31 14.90 0.14
CA THR A 340 9.41 15.65 -1.11
C THR A 340 9.61 14.67 -2.27
N ILE A 341 9.26 15.08 -3.48
CA ILE A 341 9.45 14.26 -4.68
C ILE A 341 10.48 14.96 -5.55
N ASP A 342 11.55 14.26 -5.88
CA ASP A 342 12.58 14.68 -6.80
C ASP A 342 12.62 13.70 -7.98
N LYS A 343 12.00 14.08 -9.11
CA LYS A 343 11.78 13.24 -10.31
C LYS A 343 11.02 11.95 -9.96
N ASP A 344 11.71 10.81 -10.00
CA ASP A 344 11.21 9.46 -9.67
C ASP A 344 11.59 9.01 -8.25
N ARG A 345 12.12 9.93 -7.45
CA ARG A 345 12.62 9.65 -6.10
C ARG A 345 11.76 10.28 -5.03
N LEU A 346 11.29 9.45 -4.11
CA LEU A 346 10.62 9.89 -2.88
C LEU A 346 11.67 10.15 -1.79
N VAL A 347 11.78 11.38 -1.32
CA VAL A 347 12.71 11.78 -0.27
C VAL A 347 11.92 12.03 1.01
N LEU A 348 12.08 11.16 2.02
CA LEU A 348 11.45 11.34 3.31
C LEU A 348 12.28 12.32 4.15
N VAL A 349 11.65 13.39 4.57
CA VAL A 349 12.28 14.49 5.33
C VAL A 349 11.75 14.52 6.76
N PRO A 350 12.51 15.06 7.73
CA PRO A 350 12.10 15.16 9.13
C PRO A 350 10.79 15.90 9.35
#